data_955a48d12709ced4d55b81e91a08e7d8
#
_entry.id   955a48d12709ced4d55b81e91a08e7d8
#
_cell.length_a   1.000
_cell.length_b   1.000
_cell.length_c   1.000
_cell.angle_alpha   90.00
_cell.angle_beta   90.00
_cell.angle_gamma   90.00
#
_symmetry.space_group_name_H-M   'P 1'
#
loop_
_entity.id
_entity.type
_entity.pdbx_description
1 polymer ?
#
loop_
_entity_poly.entity_id
_entity_poly.type
_entity_poly.pdbx_seq_one_letter_code
_entity_poly.pdbx_strand_id
1 'polypeptide(L)'
;VFCSNPRNFTDYRQNELSTAEWIDVMSQARALGALQIGFSGGEPTLRKDLETLVAEADRMGYYTNLITSGIGLTEARLRALKEAGLRHIQLGFQSTDPGVAKQLAGVDVWQRKRDMARLIKTMDFPMVLNVPITRQNIAQVPDIIAFAAELGIEYLELANVQYYNWALLNREQLMPTRAELERAEAQVRKARQRLGDQLTIFFVIPDYYEGRPKACMNGWGAIHLTIAPNGDALPCSQAANFSHLTFPNVRQQPLEKIWHGSSVFDLYRGDAWMPEPCRSCDEKEKDFGGCRCQALLLTGSGDNTDPACSKSPHHHLIRQAVELAQHPTADDQLIPRHASQGVNIETAP
;
A
#
# COMPACT_ATOMS: atom_id res chain seq x y z
N VAL A 1 3.51 12.71 3.24
CA VAL A 1 3.56 13.22 1.85
C VAL A 1 3.29 12.12 0.80
N PHE A 2 3.68 10.88 1.05
CA PHE A 2 3.55 9.74 0.10
C PHE A 2 2.35 8.81 0.41
N CYS A 3 1.43 9.21 1.27
CA CYS A 3 0.30 8.37 1.67
C CYS A 3 -0.67 8.17 0.51
N SER A 4 -1.03 6.93 0.23
CA SER A 4 -2.01 6.55 -0.80
C SER A 4 -3.43 6.37 -0.26
N ASN A 5 -3.65 6.49 1.06
CA ASN A 5 -4.99 6.39 1.63
C ASN A 5 -5.91 7.48 1.07
N PRO A 6 -7.22 7.21 0.94
CA PRO A 6 -8.20 8.22 0.55
C PRO A 6 -8.10 9.48 1.42
N ARG A 7 -8.36 10.66 0.84
CA ARG A 7 -8.18 11.92 1.55
C ARG A 7 -9.14 12.10 2.72
N ASN A 8 -10.33 11.57 2.60
CA ASN A 8 -11.40 11.59 3.61
C ASN A 8 -11.35 10.41 4.59
N PHE A 9 -10.25 9.68 4.66
CA PHE A 9 -10.15 8.45 5.49
C PHE A 9 -10.42 8.71 6.99
N THR A 10 -10.37 9.95 7.46
CA THR A 10 -10.71 10.32 8.85
C THR A 10 -12.21 10.30 9.13
N ASP A 11 -13.05 10.33 8.10
CA ASP A 11 -14.50 10.35 8.21
C ASP A 11 -15.06 9.01 8.71
N TYR A 12 -14.27 7.94 8.58
CA TYR A 12 -14.62 6.61 9.08
C TYR A 12 -14.72 6.52 10.62
N ARG A 13 -14.07 7.41 11.38
CA ARG A 13 -13.98 7.34 12.85
C ARG A 13 -15.31 7.25 13.57
N GLN A 14 -16.36 7.86 13.03
CA GLN A 14 -17.68 7.92 13.67
C GLN A 14 -18.51 6.64 13.44
N ASN A 15 -18.15 5.83 12.44
CA ASN A 15 -18.91 4.67 11.99
C ASN A 15 -18.06 3.40 11.90
N GLU A 16 -16.96 3.31 12.65
CA GLU A 16 -16.11 2.11 12.64
C GLU A 16 -16.90 0.88 13.11
N LEU A 17 -16.59 -0.27 12.50
CA LEU A 17 -17.12 -1.56 12.96
C LEU A 17 -16.67 -1.83 14.39
N SER A 18 -17.60 -2.32 15.21
CA SER A 18 -17.33 -2.82 16.56
C SER A 18 -16.48 -4.09 16.52
N THR A 19 -15.91 -4.47 17.66
CA THR A 19 -15.17 -5.73 17.81
C THR A 19 -15.97 -6.94 17.35
N ALA A 20 -17.26 -7.00 17.73
CA ALA A 20 -18.13 -8.11 17.35
C ALA A 20 -18.40 -8.16 15.84
N GLU A 21 -18.63 -7.02 15.20
CA GLU A 21 -18.80 -6.95 13.75
C GLU A 21 -17.52 -7.35 13.00
N TRP A 22 -16.33 -6.95 13.49
CA TRP A 22 -15.07 -7.42 12.90
C TRP A 22 -14.86 -8.92 13.04
N ILE A 23 -15.21 -9.50 14.19
CA ILE A 23 -15.13 -10.95 14.40
C ILE A 23 -16.06 -11.69 13.44
N ASP A 24 -17.27 -11.18 13.23
CA ASP A 24 -18.21 -11.75 12.26
C ASP A 24 -17.69 -11.67 10.83
N VAL A 25 -17.16 -10.51 10.42
CA VAL A 25 -16.53 -10.33 9.10
C VAL A 25 -15.37 -11.30 8.89
N MET A 26 -14.50 -11.46 9.89
CA MET A 26 -13.39 -12.41 9.82
C MET A 26 -13.91 -13.86 9.69
N SER A 27 -14.94 -14.22 10.43
CA SER A 27 -15.57 -15.55 10.33
C SER A 27 -16.13 -15.80 8.92
N GLN A 28 -16.86 -14.84 8.36
CA GLN A 28 -17.39 -14.92 7.01
C GLN A 28 -16.28 -15.02 5.94
N ALA A 29 -15.23 -14.20 6.05
CA ALA A 29 -14.10 -14.26 5.14
C ALA A 29 -13.35 -15.60 5.23
N ARG A 30 -13.22 -16.15 6.44
CA ARG A 30 -12.62 -17.48 6.64
C ARG A 30 -13.42 -18.59 5.99
N ALA A 31 -14.75 -18.52 6.07
CA ALA A 31 -15.66 -19.47 5.42
C ALA A 31 -15.53 -19.41 3.88
N LEU A 32 -15.21 -18.23 3.32
CA LEU A 32 -14.90 -18.04 1.89
C LEU A 32 -13.49 -18.49 1.49
N GLY A 33 -12.69 -18.98 2.43
CA GLY A 33 -11.36 -19.53 2.16
C GLY A 33 -10.20 -18.53 2.37
N ALA A 34 -10.44 -17.35 2.96
CA ALA A 34 -9.36 -16.43 3.28
C ALA A 34 -8.38 -17.05 4.28
N LEU A 35 -7.08 -17.02 3.97
CA LEU A 35 -6.02 -17.64 4.77
C LEU A 35 -5.15 -16.62 5.50
N GLN A 36 -5.11 -15.39 5.00
CA GLN A 36 -4.29 -14.32 5.55
C GLN A 36 -5.16 -13.10 5.86
N ILE A 37 -4.79 -12.40 6.92
CA ILE A 37 -5.41 -11.13 7.28
C ILE A 37 -4.34 -10.10 7.63
N GLY A 38 -4.45 -8.90 7.05
CA GLY A 38 -3.64 -7.75 7.36
C GLY A 38 -4.41 -6.72 8.16
N PHE A 39 -4.01 -6.48 9.39
CA PHE A 39 -4.50 -5.36 10.20
C PHE A 39 -3.76 -4.10 9.77
N SER A 40 -4.47 -3.19 9.10
CA SER A 40 -3.93 -1.98 8.51
C SER A 40 -4.90 -0.80 8.72
N GLY A 41 -4.82 0.23 7.88
CA GLY A 41 -5.74 1.37 7.89
C GLY A 41 -5.01 2.70 7.97
N GLY A 42 -5.42 3.58 8.86
CA GLY A 42 -4.63 4.74 9.27
C GLY A 42 -3.42 4.29 10.09
N GLU A 43 -3.69 3.91 11.33
CA GLU A 43 -2.73 3.25 12.22
C GLU A 43 -3.52 2.25 13.08
N PRO A 44 -3.37 0.93 12.88
CA PRO A 44 -4.18 -0.09 13.54
C PRO A 44 -3.94 -0.13 15.05
N THR A 45 -2.76 0.29 15.52
CA THR A 45 -2.43 0.34 16.96
C THR A 45 -3.21 1.40 17.73
N LEU A 46 -4.01 2.24 17.06
CA LEU A 46 -4.92 3.17 17.73
C LEU A 46 -6.20 2.46 18.26
N ARG A 47 -6.52 1.27 17.74
CA ARG A 47 -7.63 0.47 18.26
C ARG A 47 -7.24 -0.17 19.58
N LYS A 48 -8.15 -0.07 20.56
CA LYS A 48 -7.92 -0.62 21.91
C LYS A 48 -8.19 -2.13 21.98
N ASP A 49 -8.93 -2.67 21.03
CA ASP A 49 -9.34 -4.07 20.91
C ASP A 49 -8.50 -4.84 19.89
N LEU A 50 -7.38 -4.30 19.41
CA LEU A 50 -6.54 -4.94 18.38
C LEU A 50 -6.08 -6.34 18.82
N GLU A 51 -5.66 -6.49 20.06
CA GLU A 51 -5.21 -7.77 20.63
C GLU A 51 -6.34 -8.82 20.64
N THR A 52 -7.56 -8.41 20.92
CA THR A 52 -8.75 -9.28 20.83
C THR A 52 -9.01 -9.72 19.39
N LEU A 53 -8.93 -8.80 18.45
CA LEU A 53 -9.10 -9.11 17.02
C LEU A 53 -8.01 -10.05 16.49
N VAL A 54 -6.77 -9.86 16.91
CA VAL A 54 -5.66 -10.75 16.57
C VAL A 54 -5.88 -12.16 17.14
N ALA A 55 -6.30 -12.27 18.41
CA ALA A 55 -6.57 -13.55 19.05
C ALA A 55 -7.71 -14.32 18.35
N GLU A 56 -8.77 -13.64 17.98
CA GLU A 56 -9.86 -14.26 17.23
C GLU A 56 -9.44 -14.68 15.81
N ALA A 57 -8.64 -13.88 15.14
CA ALA A 57 -8.10 -14.23 13.83
C ALA A 57 -7.17 -15.47 13.92
N ASP A 58 -6.29 -15.55 14.93
CA ASP A 58 -5.43 -16.72 15.16
C ASP A 58 -6.27 -17.97 15.48
N ARG A 59 -7.30 -17.85 16.34
CA ARG A 59 -8.25 -18.92 16.65
C ARG A 59 -8.98 -19.45 15.40
N MET A 60 -9.27 -18.57 14.44
CA MET A 60 -9.89 -18.94 13.15
C MET A 60 -8.86 -19.55 12.17
N GLY A 61 -7.57 -19.59 12.51
CA GLY A 61 -6.52 -20.15 11.68
C GLY A 61 -6.02 -19.21 10.59
N TYR A 62 -6.10 -17.91 10.79
CA TYR A 62 -5.47 -16.93 9.89
C TYR A 62 -3.96 -16.81 10.12
N TYR A 63 -3.21 -16.59 9.05
CA TYR A 63 -1.90 -15.96 9.14
C TYR A 63 -2.09 -14.46 9.34
N THR A 64 -1.77 -13.97 10.52
CA THR A 64 -2.01 -12.58 10.94
C THR A 64 -0.82 -11.69 10.66
N ASN A 65 -1.02 -10.55 10.00
CA ASN A 65 -0.01 -9.55 9.74
C ASN A 65 -0.45 -8.18 10.26
N LEU A 66 0.41 -7.50 11.01
CA LEU A 66 0.21 -6.13 11.47
C LEU A 66 1.03 -5.16 10.62
N ILE A 67 0.34 -4.26 9.90
CA ILE A 67 0.95 -3.23 9.06
C ILE A 67 0.88 -1.90 9.81
N THR A 68 2.00 -1.45 10.36
CA THR A 68 2.04 -0.32 11.30
C THR A 68 3.21 0.62 11.08
N SER A 69 3.04 1.87 11.50
CA SER A 69 4.15 2.82 11.66
C SER A 69 5.05 2.50 12.86
N GLY A 70 4.59 1.67 13.80
CA GLY A 70 5.25 1.35 15.05
C GLY A 70 5.12 2.42 16.14
N ILE A 71 4.56 3.59 15.85
CA ILE A 71 4.53 4.72 16.80
C ILE A 71 3.66 4.41 18.03
N GLY A 72 2.56 3.66 17.84
CA GLY A 72 1.63 3.28 18.91
C GLY A 72 2.04 2.02 19.68
N LEU A 73 3.14 1.35 19.30
CA LEU A 73 3.60 0.15 19.97
C LEU A 73 4.46 0.46 21.21
N THR A 74 4.36 -0.43 22.19
CA THR A 74 5.21 -0.53 23.37
C THR A 74 5.62 -1.99 23.53
N GLU A 75 6.64 -2.26 24.38
CA GLU A 75 7.05 -3.63 24.67
C GLU A 75 5.90 -4.47 25.25
N ALA A 76 5.15 -3.90 26.19
CA ALA A 76 4.00 -4.58 26.79
C ALA A 76 2.94 -4.93 25.75
N ARG A 77 2.68 -4.02 24.80
CA ARG A 77 1.70 -4.25 23.74
C ARG A 77 2.18 -5.27 22.71
N LEU A 78 3.46 -5.24 22.35
CA LEU A 78 4.05 -6.28 21.49
C LEU A 78 3.96 -7.66 22.13
N ARG A 79 4.21 -7.75 23.46
CA ARG A 79 4.05 -9.00 24.20
C ARG A 79 2.62 -9.52 24.13
N ALA A 80 1.64 -8.65 24.41
CA ALA A 80 0.24 -9.00 24.35
C ALA A 80 -0.20 -9.44 22.92
N LEU A 81 0.29 -8.77 21.88
CA LEU A 81 0.04 -9.15 20.49
C LEU A 81 0.68 -10.52 20.14
N LYS A 82 1.87 -10.81 20.66
CA LYS A 82 2.53 -12.12 20.48
C LYS A 82 1.74 -13.23 21.17
N GLU A 83 1.30 -13.01 22.41
CA GLU A 83 0.45 -13.93 23.16
C GLU A 83 -0.93 -14.12 22.48
N ALA A 84 -1.47 -13.08 21.85
CA ALA A 84 -2.69 -13.16 21.04
C ALA A 84 -2.51 -13.91 19.71
N GLY A 85 -1.30 -14.29 19.32
CA GLY A 85 -1.05 -15.07 18.11
C GLY A 85 -0.68 -14.24 16.88
N LEU A 86 -0.21 -12.98 17.04
CA LEU A 86 0.30 -12.20 15.91
C LEU A 86 1.53 -12.90 15.30
N ARG A 87 1.49 -13.19 14.00
CA ARG A 87 2.50 -13.96 13.28
C ARG A 87 3.57 -13.11 12.62
N HIS A 88 3.22 -11.89 12.19
CA HIS A 88 4.11 -11.09 11.36
C HIS A 88 3.87 -9.60 11.59
N ILE A 89 4.94 -8.79 11.47
CA ILE A 89 4.86 -7.33 11.53
C ILE A 89 5.50 -6.73 10.28
N GLN A 90 4.75 -5.91 9.56
CA GLN A 90 5.28 -5.03 8.53
C GLN A 90 5.45 -3.64 9.11
N LEU A 91 6.69 -3.24 9.34
CA LEU A 91 7.03 -1.93 9.93
C LEU A 91 7.35 -0.92 8.83
N GLY A 92 6.59 0.17 8.79
CA GLY A 92 6.86 1.29 7.88
C GLY A 92 8.07 2.12 8.33
N PHE A 93 9.08 2.25 7.47
CA PHE A 93 10.29 3.02 7.69
C PHE A 93 10.53 3.98 6.51
N GLN A 94 11.17 5.14 6.71
CA GLN A 94 11.30 6.13 5.65
C GLN A 94 12.75 6.35 5.21
N SER A 95 13.69 6.35 6.15
CA SER A 95 15.07 6.77 5.85
C SER A 95 16.01 6.42 6.99
N THR A 96 17.29 6.23 6.69
CA THR A 96 18.38 6.16 7.66
C THR A 96 18.86 7.54 8.11
N ASP A 97 18.48 8.59 7.40
CA ASP A 97 18.72 9.98 7.77
C ASP A 97 17.51 10.58 8.52
N PRO A 98 17.70 11.18 9.70
CA PRO A 98 16.60 11.74 10.49
C PRO A 98 15.89 12.92 9.83
N GLY A 99 16.61 13.75 9.07
CA GLY A 99 16.03 14.89 8.37
C GLY A 99 15.09 14.45 7.23
N VAL A 100 15.56 13.52 6.40
CA VAL A 100 14.76 12.93 5.33
C VAL A 100 13.58 12.13 5.91
N ALA A 101 13.77 11.38 6.99
CA ALA A 101 12.69 10.67 7.65
C ALA A 101 11.60 11.63 8.14
N LYS A 102 11.99 12.75 8.77
CA LYS A 102 11.06 13.79 9.23
C LYS A 102 10.32 14.45 8.06
N GLN A 103 11.02 14.78 6.99
CA GLN A 103 10.44 15.36 5.78
C GLN A 103 9.35 14.45 5.19
N LEU A 104 9.64 13.16 5.06
CA LEU A 104 8.72 12.18 4.46
C LEU A 104 7.57 11.80 5.39
N ALA A 105 7.82 11.64 6.69
CA ALA A 105 6.81 11.27 7.67
C ALA A 105 5.93 12.45 8.11
N GLY A 106 6.44 13.69 8.02
CA GLY A 106 5.81 14.89 8.54
C GLY A 106 5.95 15.09 10.05
N VAL A 107 6.63 14.17 10.74
CA VAL A 107 6.85 14.17 12.19
C VAL A 107 8.23 13.61 12.52
N ASP A 108 8.81 14.07 13.63
CA ASP A 108 10.12 13.61 14.10
C ASP A 108 9.96 12.35 14.95
N VAL A 109 10.04 11.20 14.32
CA VAL A 109 9.88 9.88 14.97
C VAL A 109 10.97 8.89 14.59
N TRP A 110 12.05 9.37 13.98
CA TRP A 110 13.10 8.53 13.42
C TRP A 110 13.73 7.61 14.45
N GLN A 111 14.18 8.14 15.59
CA GLN A 111 14.80 7.33 16.63
C GLN A 111 13.82 6.30 17.20
N ARG A 112 12.57 6.71 17.46
CA ARG A 112 11.53 5.80 17.94
C ARG A 112 11.27 4.62 17.00
N LYS A 113 11.29 4.86 15.70
CA LYS A 113 11.10 3.78 14.71
C LYS A 113 12.28 2.80 14.67
N ARG A 114 13.50 3.30 14.79
CA ARG A 114 14.70 2.45 14.89
C ARG A 114 14.68 1.58 16.14
N ASP A 115 14.33 2.17 17.28
CA ASP A 115 14.24 1.46 18.55
C ASP A 115 13.11 0.42 18.50
N MET A 116 11.98 0.76 17.87
CA MET A 116 10.89 -0.17 17.68
C MET A 116 11.28 -1.33 16.75
N ALA A 117 12.01 -1.07 15.67
CA ALA A 117 12.50 -2.13 14.79
C ALA A 117 13.41 -3.13 15.54
N ARG A 118 14.31 -2.62 16.40
CA ARG A 118 15.14 -3.46 17.26
C ARG A 118 14.31 -4.25 18.25
N LEU A 119 13.36 -3.60 18.92
CA LEU A 119 12.49 -4.24 19.90
C LEU A 119 11.66 -5.37 19.28
N ILE A 120 11.08 -5.16 18.10
CA ILE A 120 10.32 -6.19 17.37
C ILE A 120 11.21 -7.43 17.12
N LYS A 121 12.46 -7.23 16.70
CA LYS A 121 13.40 -8.33 16.48
C LYS A 121 13.87 -8.99 17.78
N THR A 122 14.11 -8.23 18.83
CA THR A 122 14.45 -8.76 20.17
C THR A 122 13.34 -9.66 20.73
N MET A 123 12.10 -9.37 20.35
CA MET A 123 10.93 -10.18 20.71
C MET A 123 10.66 -11.33 19.72
N ASP A 124 11.57 -11.58 18.78
CA ASP A 124 11.51 -12.69 17.84
C ASP A 124 10.22 -12.71 17.00
N PHE A 125 9.85 -11.57 16.45
CA PHE A 125 8.82 -11.49 15.42
C PHE A 125 9.44 -11.60 14.02
N PRO A 126 8.86 -12.40 13.13
CA PRO A 126 9.10 -12.25 11.70
C PRO A 126 8.71 -10.84 11.26
N MET A 127 9.62 -10.16 10.54
CA MET A 127 9.41 -8.74 10.20
C MET A 127 9.74 -8.44 8.74
N VAL A 128 8.87 -7.66 8.09
CA VAL A 128 9.20 -6.88 6.89
C VAL A 128 9.48 -5.44 7.30
N LEU A 129 10.63 -4.91 6.90
CA LEU A 129 10.86 -3.47 6.89
C LEU A 129 10.39 -2.91 5.54
N ASN A 130 9.31 -2.14 5.55
CA ASN A 130 8.75 -1.53 4.34
C ASN A 130 9.23 -0.09 4.21
N VAL A 131 9.94 0.20 3.13
CA VAL A 131 10.52 1.52 2.84
C VAL A 131 9.99 2.02 1.51
N PRO A 132 9.02 2.96 1.51
CA PRO A 132 8.60 3.63 0.29
C PRO A 132 9.76 4.44 -0.30
N ILE A 133 10.19 4.06 -1.51
CA ILE A 133 11.31 4.71 -2.19
C ILE A 133 10.82 5.95 -2.91
N THR A 134 11.45 7.06 -2.58
CA THR A 134 11.22 8.38 -3.16
C THR A 134 12.56 8.98 -3.61
N ARG A 135 12.52 10.09 -4.36
CA ARG A 135 13.72 10.85 -4.70
C ARG A 135 14.56 11.22 -3.48
N GLN A 136 13.91 11.52 -2.35
CA GLN A 136 14.58 11.98 -1.14
C GLN A 136 15.42 10.89 -0.45
N ASN A 137 15.03 9.62 -0.59
CA ASN A 137 15.71 8.52 0.12
C ASN A 137 16.37 7.48 -0.78
N ILE A 138 16.18 7.53 -2.10
CA ILE A 138 16.71 6.51 -3.03
C ILE A 138 18.24 6.39 -2.98
N ALA A 139 18.95 7.49 -2.76
CA ALA A 139 20.42 7.47 -2.61
C ALA A 139 20.87 6.71 -1.34
N GLN A 140 19.99 6.54 -0.36
CA GLN A 140 20.25 5.83 0.90
C GLN A 140 19.96 4.32 0.82
N VAL A 141 19.61 3.77 -0.35
CA VAL A 141 19.32 2.34 -0.51
C VAL A 141 20.43 1.45 0.08
N PRO A 142 21.73 1.71 -0.09
CA PRO A 142 22.78 0.92 0.56
C PRO A 142 22.72 0.96 2.09
N ASP A 143 22.48 2.14 2.67
CA ASP A 143 22.43 2.34 4.12
C ASP A 143 21.15 1.69 4.73
N ILE A 144 20.04 1.75 4.00
CA ILE A 144 18.79 1.06 4.38
C ILE A 144 19.00 -0.45 4.38
N ILE A 145 19.67 -1.01 3.36
CA ILE A 145 20.01 -2.43 3.30
C ILE A 145 20.95 -2.83 4.43
N ALA A 146 21.97 -2.00 4.72
CA ALA A 146 22.89 -2.25 5.82
C ALA A 146 22.16 -2.26 7.17
N PHE A 147 21.27 -1.31 7.41
CA PHE A 147 20.43 -1.26 8.61
C PHE A 147 19.50 -2.47 8.73
N ALA A 148 18.88 -2.90 7.64
CA ALA A 148 18.04 -4.09 7.62
C ALA A 148 18.84 -5.36 7.95
N ALA A 149 20.05 -5.50 7.40
CA ALA A 149 20.94 -6.62 7.69
C ALA A 149 21.45 -6.60 9.14
N GLU A 150 21.81 -5.42 9.68
CA GLU A 150 22.19 -5.22 11.09
C GLU A 150 21.08 -5.70 12.04
N LEU A 151 19.83 -5.42 11.71
CA LEU A 151 18.67 -5.85 12.49
C LEU A 151 18.38 -7.35 12.42
N GLY A 152 18.97 -8.06 11.45
CA GLY A 152 18.67 -9.48 11.22
C GLY A 152 17.23 -9.73 10.81
N ILE A 153 16.63 -8.81 10.02
CA ILE A 153 15.27 -9.00 9.51
C ILE A 153 15.27 -9.95 8.31
N GLU A 154 14.14 -10.62 8.11
CA GLU A 154 13.96 -11.60 7.05
C GLU A 154 13.70 -10.95 5.69
N TYR A 155 12.95 -9.85 5.69
CA TYR A 155 12.46 -9.23 4.46
C TYR A 155 12.60 -7.70 4.50
N LEU A 156 13.23 -7.15 3.47
CA LEU A 156 13.26 -5.72 3.19
C LEU A 156 12.46 -5.45 1.92
N GLU A 157 11.42 -4.66 2.04
CA GLU A 157 10.66 -4.18 0.91
C GLU A 157 11.03 -2.71 0.59
N LEU A 158 11.79 -2.51 -0.48
CA LEU A 158 12.03 -1.22 -1.08
C LEU A 158 10.89 -0.97 -2.07
N ALA A 159 9.79 -0.44 -1.51
CA ALA A 159 8.53 -0.32 -2.21
C ALA A 159 8.51 0.91 -3.11
N ASN A 160 7.97 0.76 -4.31
CA ASN A 160 7.62 1.93 -5.10
C ASN A 160 6.44 2.68 -4.46
N VAL A 161 6.51 4.01 -4.46
CA VAL A 161 5.36 4.85 -4.11
C VAL A 161 4.29 4.70 -5.20
N GLN A 162 3.11 4.29 -4.78
CA GLN A 162 1.94 4.33 -5.64
C GLN A 162 1.37 5.75 -5.64
N TYR A 163 1.35 6.39 -6.80
CA TYR A 163 0.93 7.78 -6.94
C TYR A 163 -0.59 7.92 -6.93
N TYR A 164 -1.17 7.74 -5.73
CA TYR A 164 -2.58 7.96 -5.45
C TYR A 164 -2.72 9.04 -4.37
N ASN A 165 -3.81 9.76 -4.38
CA ASN A 165 -4.19 10.73 -3.34
C ASN A 165 -3.03 11.70 -2.98
N TRP A 166 -2.50 11.65 -1.76
CA TRP A 166 -1.40 12.54 -1.32
C TRP A 166 -0.11 12.31 -2.10
N ALA A 167 0.18 11.07 -2.46
CA ALA A 167 1.34 10.75 -3.27
C ALA A 167 1.20 11.30 -4.71
N LEU A 168 -0.01 11.34 -5.25
CA LEU A 168 -0.28 11.91 -6.57
C LEU A 168 -0.06 13.43 -6.58
N LEU A 169 -0.46 14.13 -5.52
CA LEU A 169 -0.22 15.57 -5.36
C LEU A 169 1.27 15.93 -5.30
N ASN A 170 2.09 15.02 -4.78
CA ASN A 170 3.54 15.21 -4.63
C ASN A 170 4.34 14.43 -5.66
N ARG A 171 3.69 13.92 -6.72
CA ARG A 171 4.30 12.94 -7.63
C ARG A 171 5.61 13.43 -8.25
N GLU A 172 5.65 14.65 -8.72
CA GLU A 172 6.81 15.24 -9.39
C GLU A 172 8.02 15.34 -8.45
N GLN A 173 7.77 15.69 -7.19
CA GLN A 173 8.82 15.83 -6.16
C GLN A 173 9.23 14.47 -5.56
N LEU A 174 8.32 13.49 -5.53
CA LEU A 174 8.59 12.17 -4.94
C LEU A 174 9.22 11.20 -5.93
N MET A 175 8.92 11.34 -7.24
CA MET A 175 9.34 10.35 -8.24
C MET A 175 10.85 10.40 -8.48
N PRO A 176 11.58 9.30 -8.24
CA PRO A 176 12.99 9.22 -8.63
C PRO A 176 13.15 9.29 -10.14
N THR A 177 14.29 9.80 -10.61
CA THR A 177 14.68 9.73 -12.01
C THR A 177 15.01 8.28 -12.42
N ARG A 178 14.98 7.99 -13.73
CA ARG A 178 15.39 6.68 -14.24
C ARG A 178 16.83 6.35 -13.85
N ALA A 179 17.74 7.29 -13.96
CA ALA A 179 19.15 7.10 -13.59
C ALA A 179 19.34 6.79 -12.10
N GLU A 180 18.54 7.38 -11.21
CA GLU A 180 18.54 7.05 -9.78
C GLU A 180 18.05 5.64 -9.53
N LEU A 181 16.96 5.23 -10.19
CA LEU A 181 16.41 3.88 -10.09
C LEU A 181 17.40 2.82 -10.58
N GLU A 182 18.05 3.04 -11.72
CA GLU A 182 19.06 2.11 -12.28
C GLU A 182 20.25 1.94 -11.34
N ARG A 183 20.72 3.04 -10.73
CA ARG A 183 21.77 2.98 -9.71
C ARG A 183 21.34 2.19 -8.49
N ALA A 184 20.14 2.46 -7.96
CA ALA A 184 19.59 1.75 -6.80
C ALA A 184 19.42 0.25 -7.10
N GLU A 185 18.89 -0.09 -8.28
CA GLU A 185 18.74 -1.49 -8.71
C GLU A 185 20.09 -2.22 -8.79
N ALA A 186 21.12 -1.57 -9.31
CA ALA A 186 22.47 -2.13 -9.34
C ALA A 186 23.03 -2.39 -7.92
N GLN A 187 22.76 -1.49 -6.98
CA GLN A 187 23.13 -1.66 -5.56
C GLN A 187 22.36 -2.82 -4.92
N VAL A 188 21.06 -2.92 -5.19
CA VAL A 188 20.23 -4.04 -4.70
C VAL A 188 20.73 -5.38 -5.25
N ARG A 189 21.04 -5.48 -6.54
CA ARG A 189 21.62 -6.72 -7.12
C ARG A 189 22.90 -7.14 -6.41
N LYS A 190 23.83 -6.20 -6.17
CA LYS A 190 25.07 -6.47 -5.41
C LYS A 190 24.77 -6.93 -3.97
N ALA A 191 23.80 -6.30 -3.32
CA ALA A 191 23.41 -6.66 -1.95
C ALA A 191 22.79 -8.07 -1.89
N ARG A 192 21.91 -8.40 -2.83
CA ARG A 192 21.34 -9.77 -2.94
C ARG A 192 22.42 -10.84 -3.11
N GLN A 193 23.43 -10.59 -3.95
CA GLN A 193 24.56 -11.49 -4.12
C GLN A 193 25.40 -11.66 -2.85
N ARG A 194 25.62 -10.58 -2.11
CA ARG A 194 26.42 -10.58 -0.88
C ARG A 194 25.71 -11.20 0.31
N LEU A 195 24.42 -10.91 0.48
CA LEU A 195 23.65 -11.30 1.65
C LEU A 195 22.98 -12.67 1.51
N GLY A 196 22.77 -13.13 0.26
CA GLY A 196 22.16 -14.44 0.01
C GLY A 196 20.83 -14.60 0.75
N ASP A 197 20.71 -15.70 1.49
CA ASP A 197 19.50 -16.03 2.26
C ASP A 197 19.37 -15.28 3.60
N GLN A 198 20.36 -14.45 3.95
CA GLN A 198 20.30 -13.67 5.21
C GLN A 198 19.25 -12.57 5.17
N LEU A 199 18.98 -12.00 4.00
CA LEU A 199 18.01 -10.93 3.81
C LEU A 199 17.37 -11.02 2.41
N THR A 200 16.09 -11.30 2.37
CA THR A 200 15.33 -11.21 1.11
C THR A 200 14.96 -9.76 0.84
N ILE A 201 15.43 -9.23 -0.29
CA ILE A 201 15.18 -7.84 -0.68
C ILE A 201 14.19 -7.82 -1.84
N PHE A 202 13.01 -7.23 -1.63
CA PHE A 202 12.10 -6.86 -2.71
C PHE A 202 12.41 -5.44 -3.15
N PHE A 203 12.66 -5.25 -4.45
CA PHE A 203 12.82 -3.92 -5.04
C PHE A 203 11.78 -3.77 -6.14
N VAL A 204 10.84 -2.86 -5.93
CA VAL A 204 9.69 -2.66 -6.80
C VAL A 204 9.91 -1.38 -7.61
N ILE A 205 10.13 -1.53 -8.91
CA ILE A 205 10.25 -0.41 -9.85
C ILE A 205 8.86 0.18 -10.13
N PRO A 206 8.72 1.51 -10.23
CA PRO A 206 7.49 2.14 -10.68
C PRO A 206 7.08 1.66 -12.07
N ASP A 207 5.81 1.27 -12.26
CA ASP A 207 5.27 0.92 -13.57
C ASP A 207 5.32 2.08 -14.59
N TYR A 208 5.43 3.32 -14.12
CA TYR A 208 5.72 4.50 -14.93
C TYR A 208 7.00 4.38 -15.77
N TYR A 209 7.94 3.53 -15.36
CA TYR A 209 9.20 3.28 -16.05
C TYR A 209 9.25 1.96 -16.81
N GLU A 210 8.25 1.10 -16.67
CA GLU A 210 8.24 -0.24 -17.27
C GLU A 210 7.51 -0.32 -18.60
N GLY A 211 6.67 0.68 -18.95
CA GLY A 211 5.88 0.68 -20.17
C GLY A 211 4.76 -0.39 -20.19
N ARG A 212 4.58 -1.08 -19.06
CA ARG A 212 3.53 -2.06 -18.81
C ARG A 212 2.99 -1.84 -17.38
N PRO A 213 1.67 -1.85 -17.19
CA PRO A 213 1.10 -1.75 -15.87
C PRO A 213 1.29 -3.06 -15.08
N LYS A 214 1.35 -2.94 -13.76
CA LYS A 214 1.28 -4.09 -12.88
C LYS A 214 -0.13 -4.65 -12.83
N ALA A 215 -0.24 -5.96 -12.71
CA ALA A 215 -1.53 -6.63 -12.53
C ALA A 215 -2.22 -6.13 -11.25
N CYS A 216 -3.50 -5.78 -11.37
CA CYS A 216 -4.32 -5.36 -10.24
C CYS A 216 -4.72 -6.56 -9.38
N MET A 217 -3.83 -7.03 -8.48
CA MET A 217 -4.09 -8.19 -7.60
C MET A 217 -4.68 -9.40 -8.36
N ASN A 218 -4.08 -9.75 -9.50
CA ASN A 218 -4.58 -10.74 -10.46
C ASN A 218 -6.00 -10.47 -11.00
N GLY A 219 -6.38 -9.20 -11.05
CA GLY A 219 -7.69 -8.73 -11.47
C GLY A 219 -8.48 -8.09 -10.33
N TRP A 220 -9.36 -7.19 -10.67
CA TRP A 220 -10.25 -6.49 -9.74
C TRP A 220 -11.13 -7.47 -8.96
N GLY A 221 -11.03 -7.46 -7.63
CA GLY A 221 -11.82 -8.34 -6.76
C GLY A 221 -11.65 -9.84 -7.05
N ALA A 222 -10.47 -10.28 -7.59
CA ALA A 222 -10.24 -11.67 -7.94
C ALA A 222 -9.74 -12.51 -6.76
N ILE A 223 -8.71 -12.04 -6.04
CA ILE A 223 -8.08 -12.80 -4.94
C ILE A 223 -7.98 -12.00 -3.64
N HIS A 224 -8.39 -10.75 -3.65
CA HIS A 224 -8.21 -9.82 -2.54
C HIS A 224 -9.47 -8.99 -2.33
N LEU A 225 -9.78 -8.70 -1.09
CA LEU A 225 -10.74 -7.68 -0.70
C LEU A 225 -10.24 -6.90 0.50
N THR A 226 -10.72 -5.68 0.63
CA THR A 226 -10.49 -4.82 1.80
C THR A 226 -11.84 -4.49 2.43
N ILE A 227 -11.94 -4.64 3.74
CA ILE A 227 -13.07 -4.09 4.49
C ILE A 227 -12.62 -2.77 5.09
N ALA A 228 -13.27 -1.69 4.71
CA ALA A 228 -13.02 -0.37 5.26
C ALA A 228 -13.53 -0.28 6.71
N PRO A 229 -13.06 0.67 7.53
CA PRO A 229 -13.47 0.77 8.93
C PRO A 229 -14.99 0.87 9.15
N ASN A 230 -15.71 1.51 8.23
CA ASN A 230 -17.17 1.66 8.27
C ASN A 230 -17.96 0.42 7.76
N GLY A 231 -17.25 -0.63 7.35
CA GLY A 231 -17.85 -1.86 6.85
C GLY A 231 -18.03 -1.95 5.33
N ASP A 232 -17.61 -0.94 4.56
CA ASP A 232 -17.65 -1.03 3.10
C ASP A 232 -16.65 -2.09 2.61
N ALA A 233 -17.13 -3.00 1.78
CA ALA A 233 -16.32 -4.02 1.15
C ALA A 233 -15.80 -3.50 -0.20
N LEU A 234 -14.49 -3.47 -0.32
CA LEU A 234 -13.78 -2.91 -1.47
C LEU A 234 -12.95 -4.01 -2.16
N PRO A 235 -12.93 -4.09 -3.48
CA PRO A 235 -12.03 -5.01 -4.19
C PRO A 235 -10.55 -4.67 -4.00
N CYS A 236 -10.24 -3.42 -3.66
CA CYS A 236 -8.92 -2.91 -3.27
C CYS A 236 -9.12 -1.66 -2.41
N SER A 237 -8.22 -1.36 -1.47
CA SER A 237 -8.29 -0.14 -0.65
C SER A 237 -8.39 1.14 -1.49
N GLN A 238 -7.79 1.16 -2.68
CA GLN A 238 -7.82 2.30 -3.59
C GLN A 238 -9.15 2.45 -4.34
N ALA A 239 -10.01 1.43 -4.33
CA ALA A 239 -11.33 1.51 -4.95
C ALA A 239 -12.22 2.56 -4.30
N ALA A 240 -11.97 2.95 -3.06
CA ALA A 240 -12.65 4.07 -2.39
C ALA A 240 -12.53 5.42 -3.15
N ASN A 241 -11.61 5.54 -4.11
CA ASN A 241 -11.52 6.73 -4.99
C ASN A 241 -12.63 6.79 -6.06
N PHE A 242 -13.37 5.70 -6.29
CA PHE A 242 -14.52 5.69 -7.19
C PHE A 242 -15.74 6.31 -6.50
N SER A 243 -15.76 7.64 -6.38
CA SER A 243 -16.82 8.37 -5.65
C SER A 243 -18.23 8.19 -6.23
N HIS A 244 -18.34 7.77 -7.49
CA HIS A 244 -19.61 7.48 -8.16
C HIS A 244 -20.12 6.05 -7.92
N LEU A 245 -19.32 5.17 -7.31
CA LEU A 245 -19.72 3.81 -6.97
C LEU A 245 -20.20 3.75 -5.52
N THR A 246 -21.28 3.01 -5.30
CA THR A 246 -21.73 2.63 -3.96
C THR A 246 -21.23 1.23 -3.65
N PHE A 247 -20.28 1.13 -2.74
CA PHE A 247 -19.75 -0.16 -2.33
C PHE A 247 -20.72 -0.88 -1.38
N PRO A 248 -20.83 -2.20 -1.49
CA PRO A 248 -21.65 -2.98 -0.56
C PRO A 248 -21.05 -2.94 0.85
N ASN A 249 -21.92 -2.98 1.87
CA ASN A 249 -21.50 -2.89 3.27
C ASN A 249 -21.81 -4.18 4.02
N VAL A 250 -20.88 -4.68 4.80
CA VAL A 250 -20.98 -5.94 5.55
C VAL A 250 -22.08 -5.92 6.63
N ARG A 251 -22.51 -4.73 7.07
CA ARG A 251 -23.68 -4.60 7.97
C ARG A 251 -25.00 -4.87 7.27
N GLN A 252 -25.05 -4.73 5.96
CA GLN A 252 -26.28 -4.81 5.16
C GLN A 252 -26.47 -6.16 4.50
N GLN A 253 -25.37 -6.85 4.19
CA GLN A 253 -25.43 -8.14 3.51
C GLN A 253 -24.20 -9.00 3.82
N PRO A 254 -24.38 -10.35 3.80
CA PRO A 254 -23.28 -11.28 4.04
C PRO A 254 -22.14 -11.14 3.02
N LEU A 255 -20.91 -11.36 3.47
CA LEU A 255 -19.70 -11.23 2.63
C LEU A 255 -19.71 -12.19 1.43
N GLU A 256 -20.33 -13.36 1.54
CA GLU A 256 -20.53 -14.30 0.45
C GLU A 256 -21.33 -13.68 -0.72
N LYS A 257 -22.42 -12.98 -0.40
CA LYS A 257 -23.22 -12.27 -1.40
C LYS A 257 -22.45 -11.11 -2.03
N ILE A 258 -21.66 -10.41 -1.21
CA ILE A 258 -20.79 -9.32 -1.70
C ILE A 258 -19.77 -9.89 -2.67
N TRP A 259 -19.07 -10.96 -2.30
CA TRP A 259 -17.98 -11.53 -3.08
C TRP A 259 -18.45 -12.13 -4.40
N HIS A 260 -19.56 -12.84 -4.40
CA HIS A 260 -20.05 -13.59 -5.57
C HIS A 260 -21.15 -12.89 -6.39
N GLY A 261 -21.81 -11.87 -5.85
CA GLY A 261 -22.98 -11.28 -6.51
C GLY A 261 -23.03 -9.75 -6.51
N SER A 262 -21.94 -9.07 -6.15
CA SER A 262 -21.91 -7.61 -6.21
C SER A 262 -21.50 -7.13 -7.59
N SER A 263 -22.38 -6.36 -8.24
CA SER A 263 -22.08 -5.72 -9.54
C SER A 263 -20.84 -4.85 -9.50
N VAL A 264 -20.50 -4.24 -8.34
CA VAL A 264 -19.30 -3.44 -8.17
C VAL A 264 -18.04 -4.31 -8.14
N PHE A 265 -18.11 -5.50 -7.53
CA PHE A 265 -17.01 -6.47 -7.57
C PHE A 265 -16.85 -7.08 -8.97
N ASP A 266 -17.96 -7.25 -9.70
CA ASP A 266 -17.94 -7.83 -11.04
C ASP A 266 -17.58 -6.82 -12.14
N LEU A 267 -17.57 -5.52 -11.83
CA LEU A 267 -17.37 -4.43 -12.79
C LEU A 267 -16.12 -4.62 -13.67
N TYR A 268 -15.01 -5.06 -13.06
CA TYR A 268 -13.74 -5.27 -13.76
C TYR A 268 -13.17 -6.70 -13.54
N ARG A 269 -14.00 -7.67 -13.17
CA ARG A 269 -13.61 -9.07 -13.15
C ARG A 269 -13.54 -9.66 -14.57
N GLY A 270 -12.58 -10.55 -14.80
CA GLY A 270 -12.36 -11.15 -16.10
C GLY A 270 -11.86 -10.14 -17.13
N ASP A 271 -12.17 -10.35 -18.39
CA ASP A 271 -11.68 -9.55 -19.53
C ASP A 271 -12.79 -8.94 -20.40
N ALA A 272 -14.04 -9.32 -20.18
CA ALA A 272 -15.18 -8.86 -21.00
C ALA A 272 -15.41 -7.34 -20.96
N TRP A 273 -15.00 -6.68 -19.88
CA TRP A 273 -15.09 -5.23 -19.68
C TRP A 273 -14.02 -4.44 -20.44
N MET A 274 -12.93 -5.10 -20.85
CA MET A 274 -11.73 -4.44 -21.39
C MET A 274 -12.02 -3.68 -22.69
N PRO A 275 -11.65 -2.38 -22.79
CA PRO A 275 -11.67 -1.65 -24.06
C PRO A 275 -10.45 -2.02 -24.92
N GLU A 276 -10.46 -1.59 -26.20
CA GLU A 276 -9.25 -1.60 -26.98
C GLU A 276 -8.22 -0.57 -26.43
N PRO A 277 -6.92 -0.88 -26.49
CA PRO A 277 -6.28 -2.06 -27.08
C PRO A 277 -6.17 -3.28 -26.11
N CYS A 278 -6.69 -3.23 -24.90
CA CYS A 278 -6.57 -4.34 -23.94
C CYS A 278 -7.33 -5.58 -24.40
N ARG A 279 -8.51 -5.43 -24.98
CA ARG A 279 -9.36 -6.54 -25.43
C ARG A 279 -8.64 -7.47 -26.41
N SER A 280 -7.93 -6.92 -27.37
CA SER A 280 -7.19 -7.69 -28.39
C SER A 280 -5.72 -7.95 -28.01
N CYS A 281 -5.28 -7.56 -26.81
CA CYS A 281 -3.88 -7.67 -26.41
C CYS A 281 -3.52 -9.09 -25.98
N ASP A 282 -2.42 -9.64 -26.49
CA ASP A 282 -1.87 -10.95 -26.11
C ASP A 282 -1.39 -11.02 -24.67
N GLU A 283 -1.23 -9.87 -24.03
CA GLU A 283 -0.71 -9.72 -22.66
C GLU A 283 -1.81 -9.51 -21.62
N LYS A 284 -3.08 -9.45 -22.04
CA LYS A 284 -4.22 -9.12 -21.16
C LYS A 284 -4.35 -10.05 -19.94
N GLU A 285 -3.96 -11.31 -20.09
CA GLU A 285 -3.99 -12.30 -19.00
C GLU A 285 -2.83 -12.14 -18.00
N LYS A 286 -1.81 -11.32 -18.32
CA LYS A 286 -0.67 -11.05 -17.45
C LYS A 286 -0.88 -9.80 -16.61
N ASP A 287 -1.44 -8.75 -17.20
CA ASP A 287 -1.63 -7.46 -16.53
C ASP A 287 -3.10 -7.18 -16.13
N PHE A 288 -4.05 -8.00 -16.58
CA PHE A 288 -5.48 -7.84 -16.31
C PHE A 288 -6.00 -6.43 -16.62
N GLY A 289 -5.45 -5.80 -17.67
CA GLY A 289 -5.78 -4.43 -18.06
C GLY A 289 -5.20 -3.35 -17.14
N GLY A 290 -4.32 -3.71 -16.21
CA GLY A 290 -3.66 -2.81 -15.28
C GLY A 290 -4.54 -2.34 -14.10
N CYS A 291 -4.15 -1.25 -13.45
CA CYS A 291 -4.79 -0.74 -12.26
C CYS A 291 -5.97 0.20 -12.60
N ARG A 292 -7.19 -0.21 -12.26
CA ARG A 292 -8.42 0.59 -12.49
C ARG A 292 -8.41 1.90 -11.72
N CYS A 293 -7.87 1.89 -10.50
CA CYS A 293 -7.76 3.10 -9.67
C CYS A 293 -6.77 4.10 -10.28
N GLN A 294 -5.67 3.63 -10.88
CA GLN A 294 -4.72 4.50 -11.60
C GLN A 294 -5.36 5.07 -12.87
N ALA A 295 -6.07 4.25 -13.63
CA ALA A 295 -6.82 4.71 -14.79
C ALA A 295 -7.81 5.82 -14.40
N LEU A 296 -8.62 5.60 -13.35
CA LEU A 296 -9.55 6.61 -12.84
C LEU A 296 -8.85 7.91 -12.46
N LEU A 297 -7.82 7.84 -11.62
CA LEU A 297 -7.17 9.03 -11.06
C LEU A 297 -6.42 9.86 -12.11
N LEU A 298 -5.92 9.21 -13.17
CA LEU A 298 -5.16 9.90 -14.23
C LEU A 298 -6.00 10.31 -15.43
N THR A 299 -7.12 9.62 -15.70
CA THR A 299 -7.91 9.84 -16.92
C THR A 299 -9.36 10.25 -16.64
N GLY A 300 -9.78 10.24 -15.37
CA GLY A 300 -11.17 10.52 -14.97
C GLY A 300 -12.12 9.31 -15.10
N SER A 301 -11.67 8.17 -15.65
CA SER A 301 -12.50 6.95 -15.78
C SER A 301 -11.71 5.69 -15.52
N GLY A 302 -12.29 4.79 -14.70
CA GLY A 302 -11.74 3.45 -14.50
C GLY A 302 -11.89 2.53 -15.72
N ASP A 303 -12.75 2.87 -16.68
CA ASP A 303 -12.97 2.10 -17.91
C ASP A 303 -11.86 2.30 -18.95
N ASN A 304 -11.09 3.37 -18.84
CA ASN A 304 -9.99 3.65 -19.73
C ASN A 304 -8.84 2.66 -19.52
N THR A 305 -8.06 2.43 -20.58
CA THR A 305 -6.82 1.65 -20.47
C THR A 305 -5.86 2.34 -19.50
N ASP A 306 -5.16 1.53 -18.69
CA ASP A 306 -4.19 2.05 -17.74
C ASP A 306 -3.11 2.88 -18.46
N PRO A 307 -2.89 4.15 -18.07
CA PRO A 307 -1.86 5.00 -18.70
C PRO A 307 -0.44 4.46 -18.58
N ALA A 308 -0.12 3.60 -17.61
CA ALA A 308 1.19 2.96 -17.49
C ALA A 308 1.49 2.02 -18.68
N CYS A 309 0.47 1.51 -19.36
CA CYS A 309 0.64 0.71 -20.58
C CYS A 309 1.09 1.58 -21.75
N SER A 310 2.22 1.23 -22.39
CA SER A 310 2.73 1.93 -23.58
C SER A 310 1.79 1.88 -24.78
N LYS A 311 0.86 0.89 -24.82
CA LYS A 311 -0.18 0.78 -25.85
C LYS A 311 -1.41 1.65 -25.55
N SER A 312 -1.52 2.23 -24.34
CA SER A 312 -2.65 3.07 -23.96
C SER A 312 -2.65 4.40 -24.72
N PRO A 313 -3.80 4.86 -25.25
CA PRO A 313 -3.92 6.21 -25.81
C PRO A 313 -3.64 7.30 -24.76
N HIS A 314 -3.71 6.95 -23.47
CA HIS A 314 -3.43 7.85 -22.34
C HIS A 314 -1.97 7.78 -21.84
N HIS A 315 -1.09 7.01 -22.49
CA HIS A 315 0.31 6.84 -22.06
C HIS A 315 1.10 8.16 -22.02
N HIS A 316 0.68 9.15 -22.79
CA HIS A 316 1.27 10.49 -22.79
C HIS A 316 1.25 11.12 -21.38
N LEU A 317 0.27 10.82 -20.52
CA LEU A 317 0.19 11.30 -19.14
C LEU A 317 1.34 10.78 -18.27
N ILE A 318 1.73 9.52 -18.48
CA ILE A 318 2.89 8.92 -17.80
C ILE A 318 4.18 9.54 -18.30
N ARG A 319 4.34 9.68 -19.63
CA ARG A 319 5.55 10.30 -20.22
C ARG A 319 5.74 11.74 -19.72
N GLN A 320 4.65 12.51 -19.68
CA GLN A 320 4.68 13.88 -19.14
C GLN A 320 5.10 13.89 -17.67
N ALA A 321 4.51 13.01 -16.84
CA ALA A 321 4.87 12.93 -15.44
C ALA A 321 6.35 12.53 -15.22
N VAL A 322 6.85 11.60 -16.02
CA VAL A 322 8.27 11.19 -15.98
C VAL A 322 9.17 12.33 -16.42
N GLU A 323 8.80 13.07 -17.46
CA GLU A 323 9.55 14.24 -17.94
C GLU A 323 9.66 15.32 -16.88
N LEU A 324 8.54 15.71 -16.27
CA LEU A 324 8.53 16.68 -15.16
C LEU A 324 9.41 16.21 -13.99
N ALA A 325 9.37 14.93 -13.68
CA ALA A 325 10.22 14.36 -12.63
C ALA A 325 11.72 14.40 -12.94
N GLN A 326 12.16 14.51 -14.23
CA GLN A 326 13.57 14.68 -14.55
C GLN A 326 14.10 16.09 -14.21
N HIS A 327 13.20 17.08 -14.15
CA HIS A 327 13.55 18.51 -13.98
C HIS A 327 12.77 19.13 -12.82
N PRO A 328 12.95 18.64 -11.56
CA PRO A 328 12.22 19.19 -10.41
C PRO A 328 12.59 20.66 -10.23
N THR A 329 11.59 21.49 -10.01
CA THR A 329 11.81 22.89 -9.66
C THR A 329 12.19 23.00 -8.18
N ALA A 330 13.13 23.90 -7.86
CA ALA A 330 13.66 24.02 -6.49
C ALA A 330 12.64 24.58 -5.48
N ASP A 331 11.54 25.18 -5.97
CA ASP A 331 10.50 25.82 -5.14
C ASP A 331 9.33 24.91 -4.77
N ASP A 332 9.29 23.67 -5.28
CA ASP A 332 8.17 22.76 -5.04
C ASP A 332 8.26 22.10 -3.67
N GLN A 333 7.58 22.69 -2.69
CA GLN A 333 7.46 22.09 -1.35
C GLN A 333 6.53 20.88 -1.39
N LEU A 334 6.95 19.80 -0.72
CA LEU A 334 6.09 18.64 -0.50
C LEU A 334 4.83 19.05 0.30
N ILE A 335 3.67 18.72 -0.22
CA ILE A 335 2.38 18.95 0.44
C ILE A 335 2.22 17.90 1.54
N PRO A 336 2.28 18.30 2.82
CA PRO A 336 2.14 17.35 3.93
C PRO A 336 0.68 16.91 4.07
N ARG A 337 0.50 15.67 4.52
CA ARG A 337 -0.81 15.17 4.91
C ARG A 337 -1.18 15.77 6.27
N HIS A 338 -2.15 16.69 6.28
CA HIS A 338 -2.76 17.21 7.51
C HIS A 338 -4.13 16.58 7.71
N ALA A 339 -4.40 16.07 8.90
CA ALA A 339 -5.67 15.44 9.26
C ALA A 339 -6.89 16.39 9.25
N SER A 340 -6.66 17.71 9.10
CA SER A 340 -7.68 18.76 9.28
C SER A 340 -7.95 19.64 8.05
N GLN A 341 -7.26 19.44 6.93
CA GLN A 341 -7.49 20.26 5.75
C GLN A 341 -7.89 19.39 4.55
N GLY A 342 -9.18 19.40 4.23
CA GLY A 342 -9.64 19.02 2.91
C GLY A 342 -9.05 19.97 1.87
N VAL A 343 -8.05 19.53 1.14
CA VAL A 343 -7.58 20.28 -0.04
C VAL A 343 -8.54 19.98 -1.17
N ASN A 344 -9.26 21.01 -1.64
CA ASN A 344 -10.09 20.92 -2.83
C ASN A 344 -9.22 20.61 -4.05
N ILE A 345 -9.49 19.49 -4.73
CA ILE A 345 -8.75 19.07 -5.95
C ILE A 345 -9.50 19.51 -7.22
N GLU A 346 -10.52 20.29 -7.16
CA GLU A 346 -11.22 20.71 -8.38
C GLU A 346 -10.34 21.51 -9.37
N THR A 347 -9.11 21.82 -8.99
CA THR A 347 -8.18 22.61 -9.81
C THR A 347 -6.72 22.09 -9.75
N ALA A 348 -6.48 20.82 -9.99
CA ALA A 348 -5.14 20.39 -10.41
C ALA A 348 -5.14 20.26 -11.93
N PRO A 349 -4.19 20.91 -12.64
CA PRO A 349 -4.11 20.88 -14.09
C PRO A 349 -3.87 19.49 -14.65
#